data_8cb9166ccb0a225551fbb9172d688e57
#
_entry.id   8cb9166ccb0a225551fbb9172d688e57
#
_cell.length_a   1.000
_cell.length_b   1.000
_cell.length_c   1.000
_cell.angle_alpha   90.00
_cell.angle_beta   90.00
_cell.angle_gamma   90.00
#
_symmetry.space_group_name_H-M   'P 1'
#
loop_
_entity.id
_entity.type
_entity.pdbx_description
1 polymer ?
#
loop_
_entity_poly.entity_id
_entity_poly.type
_entity_poly.pdbx_seq_one_letter_code
_entity_poly.pdbx_strand_id
1 'polypeptide(L)'
;GVDLEVGTRVLGMAAPGSGGFGEQAILAAANVTIVPDGVETATAVAMHVTYGTSWFALHRRGNLQPGESVLVLAAAGGVGSSAVQMAKAHGCRVIAAAGGPEKMQVCLDLGADVAIDYRNEDLYERVMEETGRRGVDVVYDPVGGEYFDIARRLVAWEGRLLVVGFASGGIPSAPANHVLVKNYSVVGVHMGGYRNIDPEPLRQCYDEVYGLLLDGKIDPLVSQTVGMADLPAALKDLFERNTTGRVIFDPRL
;
A
#
# COMPACT_ATOMS: atom_id res chain seq x y z
N GLY A 1 -17.46 23.96 -7.04
CA GLY A 1 -16.26 23.73 -7.83
C GLY A 1 -15.05 24.04 -6.99
N VAL A 2 -13.96 23.35 -7.20
CA VAL A 2 -12.66 23.73 -6.59
C VAL A 2 -12.19 24.95 -7.37
N ASP A 3 -12.00 26.07 -6.70
CA ASP A 3 -11.46 27.30 -7.30
C ASP A 3 -9.94 27.12 -7.36
N LEU A 4 -9.44 26.66 -8.52
CA LEU A 4 -8.03 26.41 -8.76
C LEU A 4 -7.49 27.45 -9.73
N GLU A 5 -6.48 28.19 -9.32
CA GLU A 5 -5.76 29.09 -10.22
C GLU A 5 -4.89 28.31 -11.22
N VAL A 6 -4.72 28.87 -12.42
CA VAL A 6 -3.80 28.32 -13.42
C VAL A 6 -2.38 28.35 -12.87
N GLY A 7 -1.68 27.21 -12.94
CA GLY A 7 -0.34 27.05 -12.38
C GLY A 7 -0.31 26.36 -11.01
N THR A 8 -1.49 26.13 -10.37
CA THR A 8 -1.55 25.35 -9.13
C THR A 8 -1.07 23.93 -9.37
N ARG A 9 -0.13 23.46 -8.53
CA ARG A 9 0.33 22.07 -8.54
C ARG A 9 -0.75 21.16 -7.95
N VAL A 10 -1.27 20.25 -8.76
CA VAL A 10 -2.31 19.33 -8.34
C VAL A 10 -1.92 17.87 -8.65
N LEU A 11 -2.53 16.99 -7.91
CA LEU A 11 -2.38 15.55 -8.06
C LEU A 11 -3.77 14.90 -8.11
N GLY A 12 -3.93 13.88 -8.94
CA GLY A 12 -5.20 13.18 -9.04
C GLY A 12 -5.14 12.02 -10.01
N MET A 13 -6.25 11.32 -10.17
CA MET A 13 -6.35 10.24 -11.15
C MET A 13 -6.94 10.78 -12.45
N ALA A 14 -6.26 10.53 -13.56
CA ALA A 14 -6.76 10.85 -14.90
C ALA A 14 -8.12 10.17 -15.16
N ALA A 15 -8.99 10.85 -15.86
CA ALA A 15 -10.26 10.26 -16.29
C ALA A 15 -9.99 9.05 -17.23
N PRO A 16 -10.83 8.02 -17.23
CA PRO A 16 -10.68 6.89 -18.13
C PRO A 16 -10.56 7.36 -19.59
N GLY A 17 -9.52 6.88 -20.28
CA GLY A 17 -9.23 7.25 -21.67
C GLY A 17 -8.54 8.61 -21.87
N SER A 18 -8.23 9.35 -20.82
CA SER A 18 -7.58 10.68 -20.92
C SER A 18 -6.05 10.63 -20.80
N GLY A 19 -5.43 9.45 -20.84
CA GLY A 19 -4.00 9.28 -20.95
C GLY A 19 -3.21 9.51 -19.66
N GLY A 20 -2.96 8.43 -18.88
CA GLY A 20 -2.06 8.50 -17.71
C GLY A 20 -0.57 8.50 -18.08
N PHE A 21 -0.24 8.11 -19.31
CA PHE A 21 1.12 8.11 -19.87
C PHE A 21 1.22 9.15 -21.00
N GLY A 22 1.08 10.42 -20.67
CA GLY A 22 1.13 11.51 -21.62
C GLY A 22 1.58 12.81 -20.97
N GLU A 23 1.95 13.78 -21.79
CA GLU A 23 2.38 15.11 -21.35
C GLU A 23 1.21 15.91 -20.72
N GLN A 24 0.00 15.56 -21.07
CA GLN A 24 -1.21 16.21 -20.58
C GLN A 24 -2.28 15.17 -20.21
N ALA A 25 -3.04 15.46 -19.18
CA ALA A 25 -4.15 14.61 -18.74
C ALA A 25 -5.34 15.47 -18.30
N ILE A 26 -6.55 14.93 -18.46
CA ILE A 26 -7.77 15.56 -17.98
C ILE A 26 -8.15 14.96 -16.63
N LEU A 27 -8.30 15.81 -15.63
CA LEU A 27 -8.75 15.44 -14.29
C LEU A 27 -10.04 16.18 -13.95
N ALA A 28 -10.95 15.52 -13.24
CA ALA A 28 -12.11 16.21 -12.68
C ALA A 28 -11.65 17.09 -11.51
N ALA A 29 -11.99 18.37 -11.55
CA ALA A 29 -11.57 19.34 -10.52
C ALA A 29 -11.97 18.94 -9.09
N ALA A 30 -13.07 18.23 -8.92
CA ALA A 30 -13.51 17.71 -7.62
C ALA A 30 -12.64 16.55 -7.08
N ASN A 31 -11.78 15.97 -7.93
CA ASN A 31 -10.99 14.78 -7.61
C ASN A 31 -9.48 15.07 -7.56
N VAL A 32 -9.09 16.33 -7.51
CA VAL A 32 -7.70 16.71 -7.38
C VAL A 32 -7.37 17.10 -5.93
N THR A 33 -6.13 16.84 -5.55
CA THR A 33 -5.53 17.28 -4.29
C THR A 33 -4.42 18.27 -4.62
N ILE A 34 -4.37 19.40 -3.92
CA ILE A 34 -3.27 20.35 -4.05
C ILE A 34 -2.01 19.71 -3.45
N VAL A 35 -0.91 19.76 -4.19
CA VAL A 35 0.38 19.28 -3.70
C VAL A 35 1.02 20.39 -2.87
N PRO A 36 1.35 20.16 -1.60
CA PRO A 36 1.99 21.15 -0.75
C PRO A 36 3.34 21.62 -1.30
N ASP A 37 3.72 22.85 -0.94
CA ASP A 37 5.05 23.37 -1.24
C ASP A 37 6.12 22.51 -0.57
N GLY A 38 7.27 22.35 -1.24
CA GLY A 38 8.37 21.53 -0.76
C GLY A 38 8.26 20.04 -1.06
N VAL A 39 7.11 19.55 -1.53
CA VAL A 39 6.95 18.13 -1.91
C VAL A 39 7.38 17.95 -3.37
N GLU A 40 8.36 17.06 -3.59
CA GLU A 40 8.84 16.70 -4.92
C GLU A 40 7.74 16.00 -5.75
N THR A 41 7.73 16.23 -7.06
CA THR A 41 6.69 15.70 -7.95
C THR A 41 6.66 14.16 -7.96
N ALA A 42 7.82 13.51 -8.07
CA ALA A 42 7.91 12.05 -8.06
C ALA A 42 7.39 11.46 -6.75
N THR A 43 7.75 12.08 -5.61
CA THR A 43 7.26 11.71 -4.28
C THR A 43 5.75 11.82 -4.19
N ALA A 44 5.17 12.96 -4.63
CA ALA A 44 3.73 13.17 -4.62
C ALA A 44 2.99 12.10 -5.45
N VAL A 45 3.50 11.79 -6.65
CA VAL A 45 2.91 10.76 -7.52
C VAL A 45 3.05 9.38 -6.88
N ALA A 46 4.22 9.05 -6.31
CA ALA A 46 4.46 7.76 -5.67
C ALA A 46 3.49 7.50 -4.52
N MET A 47 3.15 8.53 -3.73
CA MET A 47 2.36 8.37 -2.52
C MET A 47 0.84 8.38 -2.75
N HIS A 48 0.33 9.02 -3.81
CA HIS A 48 -1.10 9.31 -3.95
C HIS A 48 -2.00 8.08 -3.78
N VAL A 49 -1.78 7.05 -4.59
CA VAL A 49 -2.60 5.82 -4.51
C VAL A 49 -2.11 4.91 -3.40
N THR A 50 -0.80 4.75 -3.24
CA THR A 50 -0.23 3.74 -2.35
C THR A 50 -0.43 4.10 -0.88
N TYR A 51 -0.04 5.30 -0.46
CA TYR A 51 -0.22 5.74 0.92
C TYR A 51 -1.69 6.02 1.24
N GLY A 52 -2.44 6.56 0.27
CA GLY A 52 -3.89 6.67 0.42
C GLY A 52 -4.55 5.31 0.68
N THR A 53 -4.22 4.29 -0.12
CA THR A 53 -4.73 2.93 0.09
C THR A 53 -4.33 2.39 1.46
N SER A 54 -3.06 2.55 1.85
CA SER A 54 -2.56 2.07 3.14
C SER A 54 -3.17 2.81 4.32
N TRP A 55 -3.39 4.12 4.21
CA TRP A 55 -4.12 4.88 5.23
C TRP A 55 -5.55 4.34 5.42
N PHE A 56 -6.30 4.18 4.32
CA PHE A 56 -7.64 3.62 4.38
C PHE A 56 -7.65 2.20 4.94
N ALA A 57 -6.71 1.36 4.52
CA ALA A 57 -6.61 -0.01 4.99
C ALA A 57 -6.32 -0.09 6.48
N LEU A 58 -5.24 0.57 6.93
CA LEU A 58 -4.73 0.43 8.29
C LEU A 58 -5.55 1.26 9.28
N HIS A 59 -5.79 2.54 8.98
CA HIS A 59 -6.44 3.44 9.93
C HIS A 59 -7.97 3.39 9.81
N ARG A 60 -8.52 3.69 8.64
CA ARG A 60 -9.98 3.83 8.49
C ARG A 60 -10.73 2.51 8.58
N ARG A 61 -10.22 1.45 7.96
CA ARG A 61 -10.90 0.14 7.87
C ARG A 61 -10.38 -0.85 8.90
N GLY A 62 -9.08 -0.88 9.08
CA GLY A 62 -8.39 -1.79 9.99
C GLY A 62 -8.42 -1.32 11.44
N ASN A 63 -8.71 -0.03 11.70
CA ASN A 63 -8.66 0.57 13.03
C ASN A 63 -7.39 0.17 13.81
N LEU A 64 -6.24 0.30 13.13
CA LEU A 64 -4.93 -0.08 13.66
C LEU A 64 -4.63 0.73 14.93
N GLN A 65 -4.13 0.05 15.96
CA GLN A 65 -3.77 0.67 17.23
C GLN A 65 -2.25 0.61 17.45
N PRO A 66 -1.66 1.63 18.10
CA PRO A 66 -0.26 1.58 18.51
C PRO A 66 0.06 0.33 19.33
N GLY A 67 1.19 -0.31 19.02
CA GLY A 67 1.65 -1.53 19.70
C GLY A 67 1.11 -2.82 19.09
N GLU A 68 0.16 -2.77 18.15
CA GLU A 68 -0.28 -3.96 17.42
C GLU A 68 0.79 -4.48 16.45
N SER A 69 0.68 -5.76 16.11
CA SER A 69 1.53 -6.43 15.11
C SER A 69 0.84 -6.48 13.75
N VAL A 70 1.58 -6.12 12.69
CA VAL A 70 1.09 -6.09 11.30
C VAL A 70 1.93 -7.01 10.44
N LEU A 71 1.31 -7.98 9.78
CA LEU A 71 1.92 -8.72 8.67
C LEU A 71 1.59 -8.01 7.35
N VAL A 72 2.60 -7.60 6.61
CA VAL A 72 2.44 -6.99 5.28
C VAL A 72 2.90 -7.97 4.21
N LEU A 73 1.97 -8.44 3.37
CA LEU A 73 2.31 -9.25 2.19
C LEU A 73 2.78 -8.37 1.03
N ALA A 74 3.68 -8.89 0.19
CA ALA A 74 4.32 -8.14 -0.90
C ALA A 74 4.90 -6.79 -0.44
N ALA A 75 5.56 -6.80 0.72
CA ALA A 75 5.96 -5.63 1.48
C ALA A 75 6.93 -4.68 0.74
N ALA A 76 7.74 -5.18 -0.19
CA ALA A 76 8.64 -4.36 -1.01
C ALA A 76 7.97 -3.72 -2.24
N GLY A 77 6.70 -4.02 -2.52
CA GLY A 77 5.95 -3.43 -3.65
C GLY A 77 5.34 -2.06 -3.31
N GLY A 78 4.69 -1.41 -4.27
CA GLY A 78 4.17 -0.05 -4.11
C GLY A 78 3.25 0.14 -2.90
N VAL A 79 2.18 -0.65 -2.76
CA VAL A 79 1.26 -0.53 -1.60
C VAL A 79 1.83 -1.21 -0.35
N GLY A 80 2.67 -2.25 -0.51
CA GLY A 80 3.31 -2.92 0.62
C GLY A 80 4.32 -2.02 1.33
N SER A 81 5.19 -1.34 0.59
CA SER A 81 6.18 -0.40 1.13
C SER A 81 5.52 0.76 1.88
N SER A 82 4.41 1.29 1.37
CA SER A 82 3.64 2.31 2.08
C SER A 82 2.98 1.76 3.35
N ALA A 83 2.48 0.51 3.33
CA ALA A 83 1.88 -0.11 4.52
C ALA A 83 2.92 -0.33 5.62
N VAL A 84 4.15 -0.78 5.28
CA VAL A 84 5.26 -0.90 6.24
C VAL A 84 5.51 0.42 6.93
N GLN A 85 5.76 1.48 6.17
CA GLN A 85 6.08 2.79 6.74
C GLN A 85 4.91 3.38 7.56
N MET A 86 3.68 3.29 7.05
CA MET A 86 2.49 3.79 7.76
C MET A 86 2.27 3.07 9.09
N ALA A 87 2.42 1.74 9.12
CA ALA A 87 2.31 0.97 10.36
C ALA A 87 3.44 1.31 11.35
N LYS A 88 4.67 1.51 10.87
CA LYS A 88 5.80 1.97 11.71
C LYS A 88 5.57 3.37 12.26
N ALA A 89 5.13 4.31 11.42
CA ALA A 89 4.80 5.68 11.86
C ALA A 89 3.69 5.69 12.93
N HIS A 90 2.82 4.67 12.94
CA HIS A 90 1.76 4.49 13.94
C HIS A 90 2.23 3.75 15.20
N GLY A 91 3.50 3.36 15.29
CA GLY A 91 4.06 2.68 16.47
C GLY A 91 3.76 1.18 16.55
N CYS A 92 3.54 0.52 15.42
CA CYS A 92 3.28 -0.91 15.33
C CYS A 92 4.54 -1.74 15.14
N ARG A 93 4.48 -3.02 15.50
CA ARG A 93 5.47 -4.02 15.11
C ARG A 93 5.13 -4.55 13.71
N VAL A 94 6.07 -4.45 12.77
CA VAL A 94 5.84 -4.82 11.37
C VAL A 94 6.65 -6.05 10.99
N ILE A 95 5.95 -7.10 10.52
CA ILE A 95 6.52 -8.28 9.89
C ILE A 95 6.26 -8.15 8.39
N ALA A 96 7.31 -8.03 7.60
CA ALA A 96 7.25 -7.83 6.15
C ALA A 96 7.51 -9.14 5.42
N ALA A 97 6.62 -9.55 4.51
CA ALA A 97 6.84 -10.70 3.64
C ALA A 97 7.18 -10.23 2.22
N ALA A 98 8.36 -10.61 1.72
CA ALA A 98 8.87 -10.24 0.40
C ALA A 98 9.58 -11.44 -0.24
N GLY A 99 9.86 -11.39 -1.54
CA GLY A 99 10.50 -12.49 -2.26
C GLY A 99 11.95 -12.19 -2.64
N GLY A 100 12.89 -12.81 -1.94
CA GLY A 100 14.31 -12.73 -2.15
C GLY A 100 15.04 -11.71 -1.27
N PRO A 101 16.36 -11.89 -1.09
CA PRO A 101 17.15 -11.15 -0.10
C PRO A 101 17.19 -9.64 -0.34
N GLU A 102 17.24 -9.20 -1.59
CA GLU A 102 17.22 -7.76 -1.93
C GLU A 102 15.93 -7.08 -1.46
N LYS A 103 14.78 -7.73 -1.69
CA LYS A 103 13.48 -7.20 -1.25
C LYS A 103 13.29 -7.25 0.25
N MET A 104 13.87 -8.25 0.91
CA MET A 104 13.91 -8.28 2.37
C MET A 104 14.69 -7.09 2.93
N GLN A 105 15.86 -6.80 2.36
CA GLN A 105 16.65 -5.64 2.80
C GLN A 105 15.87 -4.33 2.62
N VAL A 106 15.21 -4.15 1.47
CA VAL A 106 14.32 -3.00 1.25
C VAL A 106 13.26 -2.90 2.35
N CYS A 107 12.63 -4.00 2.76
CA CYS A 107 11.63 -3.96 3.83
C CYS A 107 12.23 -3.54 5.19
N LEU A 108 13.44 -4.00 5.52
CA LEU A 108 14.14 -3.60 6.74
C LEU A 108 14.53 -2.12 6.71
N ASP A 109 15.02 -1.64 5.58
CA ASP A 109 15.37 -0.21 5.37
C ASP A 109 14.14 0.70 5.50
N LEU A 110 12.95 0.21 5.13
CA LEU A 110 11.67 0.89 5.32
C LEU A 110 11.15 0.85 6.76
N GLY A 111 11.89 0.18 7.66
CA GLY A 111 11.59 0.13 9.09
C GLY A 111 10.83 -1.12 9.55
N ALA A 112 10.67 -2.17 8.73
CA ALA A 112 10.11 -3.42 9.22
C ALA A 112 10.99 -4.01 10.34
N ASP A 113 10.37 -4.57 11.38
CA ASP A 113 11.08 -5.20 12.50
C ASP A 113 11.58 -6.59 12.13
N VAL A 114 10.88 -7.26 11.21
CA VAL A 114 11.21 -8.58 10.67
C VAL A 114 10.91 -8.61 9.18
N ALA A 115 11.82 -9.20 8.39
CA ALA A 115 11.57 -9.51 6.99
C ALA A 115 11.65 -11.02 6.76
N ILE A 116 10.70 -11.58 6.01
CA ILE A 116 10.58 -13.01 5.71
C ILE A 116 10.63 -13.21 4.20
N ASP A 117 11.53 -14.07 3.73
CA ASP A 117 11.59 -14.48 2.33
C ASP A 117 10.65 -15.65 2.06
N TYR A 118 9.43 -15.36 1.65
CA TYR A 118 8.41 -16.38 1.37
C TYR A 118 8.75 -17.33 0.21
N ARG A 119 9.85 -17.07 -0.54
CA ARG A 119 10.33 -17.99 -1.58
C ARG A 119 11.16 -19.13 -1.02
N ASN A 120 11.86 -18.87 0.08
CA ASN A 120 12.84 -19.79 0.67
C ASN A 120 12.49 -20.20 2.11
N GLU A 121 11.53 -19.53 2.74
CA GLU A 121 11.08 -19.78 4.11
C GLU A 121 9.59 -20.15 4.13
N ASP A 122 9.18 -20.97 5.11
CA ASP A 122 7.76 -21.21 5.38
C ASP A 122 7.16 -19.97 6.07
N LEU A 123 6.37 -19.20 5.32
CA LEU A 123 5.76 -17.98 5.82
C LEU A 123 4.91 -18.21 7.07
N TYR A 124 4.18 -19.34 7.12
CA TYR A 124 3.33 -19.65 8.27
C TYR A 124 4.16 -19.89 9.53
N GLU A 125 5.15 -20.78 9.45
CA GLU A 125 5.97 -21.12 10.61
C GLU A 125 6.78 -19.91 11.08
N ARG A 126 7.37 -19.15 10.17
CA ARG A 126 8.15 -17.95 10.51
C ARG A 126 7.32 -16.88 11.23
N VAL A 127 6.11 -16.58 10.74
CA VAL A 127 5.24 -15.61 11.43
C VAL A 127 4.76 -16.15 12.79
N MET A 128 4.47 -17.44 12.88
CA MET A 128 4.06 -18.05 14.16
C MET A 128 5.20 -18.05 15.19
N GLU A 129 6.45 -18.27 14.78
CA GLU A 129 7.64 -18.13 15.63
C GLU A 129 7.77 -16.70 16.14
N GLU A 130 7.72 -15.71 15.23
CA GLU A 130 7.88 -14.29 15.55
C GLU A 130 6.78 -13.74 16.48
N THR A 131 5.64 -14.40 16.54
CA THR A 131 4.48 -13.99 17.34
C THR A 131 4.19 -14.89 18.54
N GLY A 132 5.12 -15.79 18.89
CA GLY A 132 4.91 -16.74 19.98
C GLY A 132 3.67 -17.62 19.79
N ARG A 133 3.41 -18.04 18.57
CA ARG A 133 2.24 -18.84 18.14
C ARG A 133 0.88 -18.14 18.27
N ARG A 134 0.84 -16.85 18.56
CA ARG A 134 -0.40 -16.06 18.69
C ARG A 134 -0.98 -15.65 17.34
N GLY A 135 -0.13 -15.44 16.34
CA GLY A 135 -0.45 -14.75 15.10
C GLY A 135 -0.35 -13.23 15.23
N VAL A 136 -0.71 -12.49 14.16
CA VAL A 136 -0.64 -11.04 14.09
C VAL A 136 -2.01 -10.40 14.26
N ASP A 137 -2.05 -9.19 14.82
CA ASP A 137 -3.29 -8.45 15.03
C ASP A 137 -3.91 -7.99 13.72
N VAL A 138 -3.08 -7.64 12.73
CA VAL A 138 -3.52 -7.20 11.41
C VAL A 138 -2.72 -7.90 10.32
N VAL A 139 -3.42 -8.38 9.28
CA VAL A 139 -2.80 -8.79 8.02
C VAL A 139 -3.18 -7.81 6.93
N TYR A 140 -2.21 -7.24 6.23
CA TYR A 140 -2.38 -6.40 5.06
C TYR A 140 -2.14 -7.24 3.80
N ASP A 141 -3.21 -7.59 3.08
CA ASP A 141 -3.15 -8.48 1.93
C ASP A 141 -3.52 -7.78 0.60
N PRO A 142 -2.51 -7.35 -0.19
CA PRO A 142 -2.69 -6.87 -1.55
C PRO A 142 -2.56 -7.99 -2.60
N VAL A 143 -2.32 -9.25 -2.19
CA VAL A 143 -1.92 -10.37 -3.06
C VAL A 143 -3.09 -11.27 -3.39
N GLY A 144 -3.86 -11.69 -2.39
CA GLY A 144 -4.95 -12.66 -2.56
C GLY A 144 -4.45 -14.06 -2.92
N GLY A 145 -5.32 -14.84 -3.61
CA GLY A 145 -4.99 -16.19 -4.06
C GLY A 145 -4.58 -17.13 -2.92
N GLU A 146 -3.57 -17.95 -3.13
CA GLU A 146 -3.05 -18.90 -2.13
C GLU A 146 -2.46 -18.24 -0.89
N TYR A 147 -1.91 -17.03 -1.04
CA TYR A 147 -1.37 -16.29 0.11
C TYR A 147 -2.45 -15.86 1.10
N PHE A 148 -3.67 -15.62 0.64
CA PHE A 148 -4.80 -15.38 1.52
C PHE A 148 -5.11 -16.58 2.41
N ASP A 149 -4.98 -17.80 1.89
CA ASP A 149 -5.20 -19.02 2.67
C ASP A 149 -4.15 -19.22 3.76
N ILE A 150 -2.93 -18.81 3.54
CA ILE A 150 -1.89 -18.75 4.57
C ILE A 150 -2.21 -17.62 5.56
N ALA A 151 -2.46 -16.42 5.04
CA ALA A 151 -2.69 -15.20 5.81
C ALA A 151 -3.84 -15.32 6.82
N ARG A 152 -4.98 -15.89 6.41
CA ARG A 152 -6.13 -16.07 7.32
C ARG A 152 -5.84 -16.99 8.51
N ARG A 153 -4.85 -17.87 8.39
CA ARG A 153 -4.40 -18.74 9.49
C ARG A 153 -3.48 -18.01 10.46
N LEU A 154 -2.83 -16.93 10.00
CA LEU A 154 -1.89 -16.11 10.75
C LEU A 154 -2.54 -14.98 11.55
N VAL A 155 -3.83 -14.68 11.29
CA VAL A 155 -4.55 -13.66 12.06
C VAL A 155 -4.73 -14.13 13.51
N ALA A 156 -4.43 -13.27 14.47
CA ALA A 156 -4.66 -13.55 15.90
C ALA A 156 -6.16 -13.56 16.24
N TRP A 157 -6.48 -13.97 17.46
CA TRP A 157 -7.83 -13.85 18.03
C TRP A 157 -8.26 -12.38 18.03
N GLU A 158 -9.46 -12.07 17.54
CA GLU A 158 -10.00 -10.71 17.34
C GLU A 158 -9.18 -9.83 16.38
N GLY A 159 -8.26 -10.42 15.62
CA GLY A 159 -7.49 -9.71 14.61
C GLY A 159 -8.28 -9.42 13.33
N ARG A 160 -7.61 -8.78 12.35
CA ARG A 160 -8.22 -8.38 11.07
C ARG A 160 -7.36 -8.78 9.89
N LEU A 161 -8.01 -9.32 8.84
CA LEU A 161 -7.41 -9.52 7.54
C LEU A 161 -7.97 -8.45 6.59
N LEU A 162 -7.11 -7.55 6.14
CA LEU A 162 -7.47 -6.45 5.24
C LEU A 162 -7.31 -6.90 3.79
N VAL A 163 -8.41 -7.01 3.07
CA VAL A 163 -8.44 -7.35 1.64
C VAL A 163 -8.22 -6.08 0.84
N VAL A 164 -6.98 -5.89 0.37
CA VAL A 164 -6.53 -4.66 -0.32
C VAL A 164 -6.49 -4.86 -1.83
N GLY A 165 -6.15 -6.07 -2.30
CA GLY A 165 -6.05 -6.35 -3.72
C GLY A 165 -5.83 -7.82 -4.04
N PHE A 166 -5.67 -8.10 -5.33
CA PHE A 166 -5.53 -9.45 -5.87
C PHE A 166 -4.38 -9.52 -6.88
N ALA A 167 -3.18 -9.06 -6.48
CA ALA A 167 -2.02 -9.00 -7.37
C ALA A 167 -1.57 -10.38 -7.88
N SER A 168 -1.99 -11.47 -7.24
CA SER A 168 -1.78 -12.84 -7.75
C SER A 168 -2.68 -13.18 -8.95
N GLY A 169 -3.74 -12.40 -9.19
CA GLY A 169 -4.81 -12.71 -10.15
C GLY A 169 -5.90 -13.62 -9.58
N GLY A 170 -5.69 -14.25 -8.43
CA GLY A 170 -6.65 -15.13 -7.78
C GLY A 170 -7.52 -14.40 -6.77
N ILE A 171 -8.85 -14.48 -6.92
CA ILE A 171 -9.79 -13.96 -5.93
C ILE A 171 -10.04 -15.06 -4.88
N PRO A 172 -9.67 -14.86 -3.61
CA PRO A 172 -9.80 -15.87 -2.59
C PRO A 172 -11.23 -15.96 -2.03
N SER A 173 -11.53 -17.04 -1.33
CA SER A 173 -12.74 -17.19 -0.54
C SER A 173 -12.40 -17.21 0.95
N ALA A 174 -13.18 -16.48 1.75
CA ALA A 174 -13.09 -16.51 3.19
C ALA A 174 -14.13 -17.50 3.76
N PRO A 175 -13.73 -18.71 4.18
CA PRO A 175 -14.67 -19.69 4.73
C PRO A 175 -15.27 -19.19 6.05
N ALA A 176 -16.58 -19.01 6.09
CA ALA A 176 -17.29 -18.43 7.25
C ALA A 176 -17.08 -19.23 8.55
N ASN A 177 -16.96 -20.55 8.45
CA ASN A 177 -16.65 -21.40 9.60
C ASN A 177 -15.28 -21.11 10.20
N HIS A 178 -14.27 -20.81 9.37
CA HIS A 178 -12.94 -20.45 9.85
C HIS A 178 -12.95 -19.07 10.54
N VAL A 179 -13.66 -18.09 9.94
CA VAL A 179 -13.85 -16.76 10.52
C VAL A 179 -14.51 -16.87 11.89
N LEU A 180 -15.59 -17.68 12.00
CA LEU A 180 -16.30 -17.92 13.25
C LEU A 180 -15.39 -18.55 14.34
N VAL A 181 -14.69 -19.63 14.00
CA VAL A 181 -13.93 -20.41 14.99
C VAL A 181 -12.68 -19.66 15.46
N LYS A 182 -11.99 -18.95 14.57
CA LYS A 182 -10.83 -18.12 14.94
C LYS A 182 -11.20 -16.71 15.43
N ASN A 183 -12.48 -16.36 15.37
CA ASN A 183 -13.02 -15.09 15.87
C ASN A 183 -12.25 -13.85 15.35
N TYR A 184 -12.02 -13.78 14.03
CA TYR A 184 -11.35 -12.65 13.39
C TYR A 184 -12.27 -11.99 12.35
N SER A 185 -11.88 -10.80 11.87
CA SER A 185 -12.61 -10.07 10.84
C SER A 185 -11.92 -10.13 9.48
N VAL A 186 -12.69 -10.24 8.40
CA VAL A 186 -12.25 -10.01 7.04
C VAL A 186 -12.80 -8.65 6.60
N VAL A 187 -11.90 -7.72 6.25
CA VAL A 187 -12.23 -6.31 6.04
C VAL A 187 -11.89 -5.91 4.61
N GLY A 188 -12.89 -5.55 3.82
CA GLY A 188 -12.69 -5.02 2.47
C GLY A 188 -12.18 -3.58 2.47
N VAL A 189 -11.24 -3.27 1.58
CA VAL A 189 -10.63 -1.95 1.42
C VAL A 189 -10.84 -1.46 -0.01
N HIS A 190 -11.68 -0.45 -0.19
CA HIS A 190 -11.93 0.16 -1.50
C HIS A 190 -11.85 1.69 -1.40
N MET A 191 -10.63 2.23 -1.34
CA MET A 191 -10.37 3.67 -1.25
C MET A 191 -11.06 4.46 -2.37
N GLY A 192 -11.02 3.96 -3.62
CA GLY A 192 -11.60 4.65 -4.76
C GLY A 192 -13.11 4.91 -4.65
N GLY A 193 -13.84 4.07 -3.93
CA GLY A 193 -15.27 4.22 -3.71
C GLY A 193 -15.65 5.45 -2.90
N TYR A 194 -14.75 5.90 -2.02
CA TYR A 194 -15.00 7.08 -1.17
C TYR A 194 -15.18 8.36 -1.96
N ARG A 195 -14.60 8.49 -3.17
CA ARG A 195 -14.80 9.66 -4.02
C ARG A 195 -16.26 9.98 -4.32
N ASN A 196 -17.05 8.95 -4.50
CA ASN A 196 -18.45 9.08 -4.93
C ASN A 196 -19.44 8.94 -3.76
N ILE A 197 -19.03 8.29 -2.67
CA ILE A 197 -19.93 7.98 -1.55
C ILE A 197 -19.75 8.99 -0.41
N ASP A 198 -18.51 9.23 -0.01
CA ASP A 198 -18.14 10.11 1.11
C ASP A 198 -16.70 10.60 0.91
N PRO A 199 -16.50 11.79 0.29
CA PRO A 199 -15.16 12.28 -0.04
C PRO A 199 -14.38 12.87 1.15
N GLU A 200 -15.03 13.11 2.30
CA GLU A 200 -14.38 13.74 3.45
C GLU A 200 -13.18 12.93 3.99
N PRO A 201 -13.28 11.58 4.16
CA PRO A 201 -12.13 10.77 4.56
C PRO A 201 -10.94 10.83 3.59
N LEU A 202 -11.16 11.16 2.31
CA LEU A 202 -10.04 11.33 1.36
C LEU A 202 -9.24 12.60 1.66
N ARG A 203 -9.91 13.70 2.03
CA ARG A 203 -9.22 14.94 2.45
C ARG A 203 -8.41 14.69 3.71
N GLN A 204 -9.04 14.14 4.74
CA GLN A 204 -8.35 13.77 5.98
C GLN A 204 -7.13 12.87 5.71
N CYS A 205 -7.30 11.85 4.86
CA CYS A 205 -6.20 10.95 4.47
C CYS A 205 -5.00 11.71 3.91
N TYR A 206 -5.22 12.58 2.92
CA TYR A 206 -4.11 13.29 2.30
C TYR A 206 -3.48 14.34 3.22
N ASP A 207 -4.26 15.02 4.06
CA ASP A 207 -3.74 15.95 5.07
C ASP A 207 -2.81 15.21 6.05
N GLU A 208 -3.22 14.06 6.57
CA GLU A 208 -2.41 13.25 7.48
C GLU A 208 -1.17 12.66 6.80
N VAL A 209 -1.32 12.11 5.58
CA VAL A 209 -0.21 11.50 4.84
C VAL A 209 0.84 12.55 4.44
N TYR A 210 0.42 13.73 4.00
CA TYR A 210 1.36 14.84 3.75
C TYR A 210 2.01 15.33 5.04
N GLY A 211 1.27 15.38 6.16
CA GLY A 211 1.84 15.69 7.47
C GLY A 211 2.95 14.72 7.86
N LEU A 212 2.73 13.41 7.71
CA LEU A 212 3.76 12.39 7.98
C LEU A 212 4.98 12.52 7.07
N LEU A 213 4.78 12.87 5.79
CA LEU A 213 5.88 13.10 4.85
C LEU A 213 6.73 14.30 5.27
N LEU A 214 6.09 15.43 5.56
CA LEU A 214 6.77 16.68 5.94
C LEU A 214 7.48 16.55 7.30
N ASP A 215 6.94 15.73 8.20
CA ASP A 215 7.58 15.35 9.47
C ASP A 215 8.74 14.36 9.30
N GLY A 216 9.00 13.86 8.08
CA GLY A 216 10.03 12.85 7.80
C GLY A 216 9.74 11.47 8.39
N LYS A 217 8.48 11.17 8.73
CA LYS A 217 8.07 9.87 9.29
C LYS A 217 7.82 8.81 8.22
N ILE A 218 7.60 9.25 6.99
CA ILE A 218 7.48 8.40 5.80
C ILE A 218 8.32 8.99 4.67
N ASP A 219 8.85 8.10 3.82
CA ASP A 219 9.61 8.44 2.62
C ASP A 219 9.18 7.51 1.48
N PRO A 220 8.37 7.98 0.51
CA PRO A 220 7.85 7.15 -0.57
C PRO A 220 8.95 6.54 -1.42
N LEU A 221 9.02 5.22 -1.44
CA LEU A 221 10.04 4.49 -2.19
C LEU A 221 9.80 4.62 -3.71
N VAL A 222 10.58 5.47 -4.36
CA VAL A 222 10.68 5.57 -5.83
C VAL A 222 11.90 4.80 -6.28
N SER A 223 11.72 3.67 -6.94
CA SER A 223 12.84 2.85 -7.42
C SER A 223 13.41 3.33 -8.75
N GLN A 224 12.56 3.97 -9.58
CA GLN A 224 12.96 4.41 -10.91
C GLN A 224 12.02 5.50 -11.42
N THR A 225 12.57 6.45 -12.19
CA THR A 225 11.80 7.38 -13.03
C THR A 225 12.16 7.13 -14.47
N VAL A 226 11.17 6.95 -15.35
CA VAL A 226 11.37 6.57 -16.76
C VAL A 226 10.64 7.51 -17.70
N GLY A 227 11.24 7.74 -18.86
CA GLY A 227 10.61 8.42 -19.99
C GLY A 227 9.78 7.47 -20.89
N MET A 228 9.27 8.03 -21.98
CA MET A 228 8.42 7.28 -22.93
C MET A 228 9.16 6.11 -23.59
N ALA A 229 10.45 6.27 -23.88
CA ALA A 229 11.24 5.21 -24.55
C ALA A 229 11.39 3.97 -23.66
N ASP A 230 11.54 4.14 -22.36
CA ASP A 230 11.80 3.07 -21.39
C ASP A 230 10.52 2.52 -20.74
N LEU A 231 9.38 3.19 -20.95
CA LEU A 231 8.10 2.79 -20.36
C LEU A 231 7.68 1.35 -20.65
N PRO A 232 7.82 0.80 -21.89
CA PRO A 232 7.46 -0.59 -22.15
C PRO A 232 8.29 -1.59 -21.35
N ALA A 233 9.59 -1.34 -21.17
CA ALA A 233 10.48 -2.19 -20.37
C ALA A 233 10.10 -2.12 -18.89
N ALA A 234 9.87 -0.93 -18.37
CA ALA A 234 9.45 -0.72 -16.99
C ALA A 234 8.10 -1.38 -16.65
N LEU A 235 7.14 -1.34 -17.58
CA LEU A 235 5.86 -2.05 -17.44
C LEU A 235 6.03 -3.57 -17.45
N LYS A 236 6.95 -4.09 -18.26
CA LYS A 236 7.29 -5.52 -18.28
C LYS A 236 7.89 -5.94 -16.94
N ASP A 237 8.87 -5.19 -16.42
CA ASP A 237 9.50 -5.47 -15.13
C ASP A 237 8.48 -5.42 -13.98
N LEU A 238 7.54 -4.49 -14.01
CA LEU A 238 6.44 -4.41 -13.05
C LEU A 238 5.55 -5.66 -13.12
N PHE A 239 5.18 -6.10 -14.32
CA PHE A 239 4.37 -7.30 -14.54
C PHE A 239 5.10 -8.57 -14.06
N GLU A 240 6.39 -8.67 -14.32
CA GLU A 240 7.27 -9.78 -13.90
C GLU A 240 7.66 -9.71 -12.43
N ARG A 241 7.20 -8.68 -11.69
CA ARG A 241 7.47 -8.46 -10.26
C ARG A 241 8.96 -8.26 -9.95
N ASN A 242 9.71 -7.68 -10.89
CA ASN A 242 11.14 -7.38 -10.74
C ASN A 242 11.38 -6.00 -10.07
N THR A 243 10.33 -5.25 -9.78
CA THR A 243 10.43 -3.90 -9.20
C THR A 243 10.24 -3.91 -7.67
N THR A 244 10.71 -2.83 -7.04
CA THR A 244 10.40 -2.46 -5.65
C THR A 244 9.74 -1.07 -5.63
N GLY A 245 8.99 -0.73 -4.59
CA GLY A 245 8.35 0.58 -4.45
C GLY A 245 7.53 0.98 -5.68
N ARG A 246 7.81 2.19 -6.19
CA ARG A 246 7.11 2.78 -7.35
C ARG A 246 8.08 3.08 -8.49
N VAL A 247 7.66 2.76 -9.70
CA VAL A 247 8.24 3.29 -10.94
C VAL A 247 7.38 4.48 -11.37
N ILE A 248 8.02 5.61 -11.63
CA ILE A 248 7.38 6.86 -12.02
C ILE A 248 7.63 7.11 -13.50
N PHE A 249 6.58 7.45 -14.22
CA PHE A 249 6.70 7.94 -15.59
C PHE A 249 6.79 9.48 -15.59
N ASP A 250 7.81 10.02 -16.24
CA ASP A 250 7.95 11.45 -16.50
C ASP A 250 7.99 11.69 -18.03
N PRO A 251 6.96 12.34 -18.62
CA PRO A 251 6.89 12.56 -20.05
C PRO A 251 7.96 13.54 -20.59
N ARG A 252 8.72 14.17 -19.70
CA ARG A 252 9.78 15.14 -20.07
C ARG A 252 11.14 14.48 -20.29
N LEU A 253 11.31 13.18 -19.96
CA LEU A 253 12.53 12.39 -20.14
C LEU A 253 12.60 11.72 -21.52
#